data_c69eeba23fa30b4b9aa8e7c1f7c7c755
#
_entry.id   c69eeba23fa30b4b9aa8e7c1f7c7c755
#
_cell.length_a   1.000
_cell.length_b   1.000
_cell.length_c   1.000
_cell.angle_alpha   90.00
_cell.angle_beta   90.00
_cell.angle_gamma   90.00
#
_symmetry.space_group_name_H-M   'P 1'
#
loop_
_entity.id
_entity.type
_entity.pdbx_description
1 polymer ?
#
loop_
_entity_poly.entity_id
_entity_poly.type
_entity_poly.pdbx_seq_one_letter_code
_entity_poly.pdbx_strand_id
1 'polypeptide(L)' 'MNPDKLIKLAIKAQNNAQAQFSNYPVGCALLCHDEEVILGCNIESAVYPSTLCAERVAIYSALSQGITNFKAIAIV' A
#
# COMPACT_ATOMS: atom_id res chain seq x y z
N MET A 1 -16.18 -0.22 -6.90
CA MET A 1 -15.67 -1.29 -5.98
C MET A 1 -16.22 -1.05 -4.60
N ASN A 2 -16.66 -2.09 -3.90
CA ASN A 2 -17.16 -1.89 -2.55
C ASN A 2 -16.01 -1.84 -1.54
N PRO A 3 -16.24 -1.19 -0.36
CA PRO A 3 -15.19 -1.05 0.64
C PRO A 3 -14.64 -2.38 1.17
N ASP A 4 -15.47 -3.40 1.31
CA ASP A 4 -15.05 -4.69 1.83
C ASP A 4 -14.02 -5.35 0.91
N LYS A 5 -14.20 -5.24 -0.39
CA LYS A 5 -13.28 -5.78 -1.37
C LYS A 5 -11.94 -5.05 -1.32
N LEU A 6 -11.98 -3.73 -1.18
CA LEU A 6 -10.76 -2.93 -1.07
C LEU A 6 -9.98 -3.28 0.20
N ILE A 7 -10.67 -3.48 1.32
CA ILE A 7 -10.05 -3.89 2.58
C ILE A 7 -9.40 -5.26 2.44
N LYS A 8 -10.06 -6.21 1.77
CA LYS A 8 -9.48 -7.53 1.53
C LYS A 8 -8.19 -7.46 0.72
N LEU A 9 -8.14 -6.57 -0.26
CA LEU A 9 -6.93 -6.37 -1.05
C LEU A 9 -5.81 -5.76 -0.20
N ALA A 10 -6.14 -4.85 0.71
CA ALA A 10 -5.16 -4.30 1.63
C ALA A 10 -4.60 -5.37 2.57
N ILE A 11 -5.44 -6.26 3.06
CA ILE A 11 -5.00 -7.39 3.89
C ILE A 11 -4.07 -8.31 3.09
N LYS A 12 -4.38 -8.55 1.82
CA LYS A 12 -3.50 -9.33 0.95
C LYS A 12 -2.13 -8.67 0.80
N ALA A 13 -2.10 -7.36 0.62
CA ALA A 13 -0.85 -6.62 0.51
C ALA A 13 -0.03 -6.69 1.81
N GLN A 14 -0.69 -6.71 2.97
CA GLN A 14 -0.04 -6.82 4.27
C GLN A 14 0.88 -8.04 4.38
N ASN A 15 0.56 -9.13 3.68
CA ASN A 15 1.35 -10.35 3.71
C ASN A 15 2.75 -10.17 3.11
N ASN A 16 2.96 -9.11 2.33
CA ASN A 16 4.26 -8.82 1.71
C ASN A 16 5.07 -7.81 2.51
N ALA A 17 4.56 -7.36 3.66
CA ALA A 17 5.24 -6.34 4.46
C ALA A 17 6.59 -6.85 4.97
N GLN A 18 7.57 -5.94 4.98
CA GLN A 18 8.91 -6.20 5.50
C GLN A 18 9.04 -5.42 6.82
N ALA A 19 8.48 -5.99 7.88
CA ALA A 19 8.34 -5.32 9.17
C ALA A 19 9.16 -6.01 10.29
N GLN A 20 10.38 -6.42 9.98
CA GLN A 20 11.21 -7.20 10.90
C GLN A 20 11.66 -6.41 12.14
N PHE A 21 11.59 -5.09 12.12
CA PHE A 21 11.99 -4.26 13.25
C PHE A 21 10.81 -3.91 14.15
N SER A 22 9.71 -3.45 13.56
CA SER A 22 8.52 -3.05 14.32
C SER A 22 7.61 -4.21 14.68
N ASN A 23 7.67 -5.30 13.91
CA ASN A 23 6.71 -6.41 13.98
C ASN A 23 5.27 -5.93 13.77
N TYR A 24 5.10 -4.86 13.00
CA TYR A 24 3.79 -4.27 12.74
C TYR A 24 3.57 -4.19 11.23
N PRO A 25 3.13 -5.29 10.60
CA PRO A 25 2.87 -5.28 9.16
C PRO A 25 1.63 -4.48 8.83
N VAL A 26 1.73 -3.64 7.81
CA VAL A 26 0.64 -2.80 7.32
C VAL A 26 0.45 -3.04 5.83
N GLY A 27 -0.79 -3.17 5.42
CA GLY A 27 -1.16 -3.29 4.02
C GLY A 27 -2.00 -2.12 3.58
N CYS A 28 -1.93 -1.81 2.29
CA CYS A 28 -2.65 -0.71 1.70
C CYS A 28 -3.17 -1.11 0.33
N ALA A 29 -4.41 -0.70 0.02
CA ALA A 29 -4.98 -0.84 -1.31
C ALA A 29 -5.48 0.54 -1.75
N LEU A 30 -4.90 1.06 -2.82
CA LEU A 30 -5.23 2.37 -3.37
C LEU A 30 -6.11 2.18 -4.60
N LEU A 31 -7.35 2.65 -4.52
CA LEU A 31 -8.29 2.61 -5.64
C LEU A 31 -8.09 3.84 -6.50
N CYS A 32 -7.71 3.63 -7.74
CA CYS A 32 -7.47 4.69 -8.71
C CYS A 32 -8.75 5.05 -9.45
N HIS A 33 -8.73 6.19 -10.14
CA HIS A 33 -9.93 6.74 -10.79
C HIS A 33 -10.50 5.83 -11.87
N ASP A 34 -9.67 5.02 -12.50
CA ASP A 34 -10.06 4.08 -13.55
C ASP A 34 -10.43 2.69 -13.02
N GLU A 35 -10.68 2.55 -11.72
CA GLU A 35 -10.98 1.30 -11.04
C GLU A 35 -9.78 0.35 -10.90
N GLU A 36 -8.59 0.78 -11.27
CA GLU A 36 -7.37 0.03 -11.01
C GLU A 36 -7.01 0.11 -9.52
N VAL A 37 -6.51 -0.97 -8.96
CA VAL A 37 -6.07 -1.01 -7.56
C VAL A 37 -4.57 -1.23 -7.51
N ILE A 38 -3.88 -0.34 -6.78
CA ILE A 38 -2.44 -0.45 -6.54
C ILE A 38 -2.24 -0.85 -5.08
N LEU A 39 -1.49 -1.91 -4.86
CA LEU A 39 -1.23 -2.42 -3.52
C LEU A 39 0.09 -1.86 -2.98
N GLY A 40 0.15 -1.71 -1.65
CA GLY A 40 1.36 -1.33 -0.97
C GLY A 40 1.45 -1.99 0.39
N CYS A 41 2.66 -2.07 0.92
CA CYS A 41 2.91 -2.56 2.27
C CYS A 41 4.09 -1.79 2.85
N ASN A 42 4.23 -1.81 4.17
CA ASN A 42 5.37 -1.13 4.77
C ASN A 42 6.64 -1.93 4.55
N ILE A 43 7.72 -1.22 4.30
CA ILE A 43 9.04 -1.80 4.05
C ILE A 43 10.05 -1.12 4.96
N GLU A 44 10.69 -1.90 5.83
CA GLU A 44 11.70 -1.43 6.76
C GLU A 44 13.07 -1.86 6.28
N SER A 45 14.04 -0.97 6.41
CA SER A 45 15.39 -1.24 5.96
C SER A 45 16.38 -1.16 7.12
N ALA A 46 17.27 -2.17 7.21
CA ALA A 46 18.37 -2.17 8.17
C ALA A 46 19.59 -1.41 7.65
N VAL A 47 19.69 -1.23 6.34
CA VAL A 47 20.87 -0.64 5.69
C VAL A 47 20.74 0.87 5.58
N TYR A 48 19.54 1.33 5.25
CA TYR A 48 19.25 2.76 5.09
C TYR A 48 18.23 3.17 6.13
N PRO A 49 18.35 4.37 6.71
CA PRO A 49 17.39 4.83 7.73
C PRO A 49 16.05 5.26 7.10
N SER A 50 15.67 4.68 5.99
CA SER A 50 14.42 5.00 5.32
C SER A 50 13.45 3.85 5.46
N THR A 51 12.39 4.07 6.22
CA THR A 51 11.25 3.17 6.31
C THR A 51 10.13 3.72 5.45
N LEU A 52 9.57 2.89 4.59
CA LEU A 52 8.46 3.29 3.73
C LEU A 52 7.15 2.82 4.34
N CYS A 53 6.23 3.76 4.54
CA CYS A 53 4.87 3.44 4.97
C CYS A 53 4.10 2.79 3.82
N ALA A 54 3.11 1.94 4.15
CA ALA A 54 2.34 1.21 3.15
C ALA A 54 1.67 2.16 2.14
N GLU A 55 1.08 3.25 2.62
CA GLU A 55 0.42 4.22 1.75
C GLU A 55 1.40 4.95 0.83
N ARG A 56 2.61 5.19 1.29
CA ARG A 56 3.65 5.78 0.42
C ARG A 56 4.05 4.83 -0.68
N VAL A 57 4.22 3.55 -0.36
CA VAL A 57 4.55 2.54 -1.35
C VAL A 57 3.48 2.50 -2.44
N ALA A 58 2.20 2.46 -2.05
CA ALA A 58 1.10 2.41 -3.00
C ALA A 58 1.02 3.68 -3.85
N ILE A 59 1.09 4.85 -3.22
CA ILE A 59 0.96 6.14 -3.92
C ILE A 59 2.13 6.37 -4.86
N TYR A 60 3.35 6.14 -4.41
CA TYR A 60 4.53 6.33 -5.26
C TYR A 60 4.56 5.33 -6.41
N SER A 61 4.11 4.09 -6.17
CA SER A 61 3.98 3.10 -7.24
C SER A 61 3.00 3.58 -8.31
N ALA A 62 1.84 4.10 -7.89
CA ALA A 62 0.85 4.65 -8.81
C ALA A 62 1.42 5.82 -9.61
N LEU A 63 2.07 6.76 -8.91
CA LEU A 63 2.66 7.94 -9.58
C LEU A 63 3.73 7.53 -10.58
N SER A 64 4.53 6.51 -10.27
CA SER A 64 5.57 6.02 -11.19
C SER A 64 4.97 5.40 -12.45
N GLN A 65 3.71 4.99 -12.41
CA GLN A 65 2.98 4.46 -13.56
C GLN A 65 2.18 5.53 -14.30
N GLY A 66 2.29 6.79 -13.89
CA GLY A 66 1.54 7.89 -14.49
C GLY A 66 0.12 8.05 -13.97
N ILE A 67 -0.24 7.34 -12.90
CA ILE A 67 -1.58 7.41 -12.30
C ILE A 67 -1.57 8.52 -11.25
N THR A 68 -2.40 9.53 -11.43
CA THR A 68 -2.42 10.73 -10.56
C THR A 68 -3.78 11.00 -9.91
N ASN A 69 -4.83 10.27 -10.30
CA ASN A 69 -6.17 10.47 -9.77
C ASN A 69 -6.61 9.26 -8.95
N PHE A 70 -6.97 9.50 -7.69
CA PHE A 70 -7.32 8.44 -6.75
C PHE A 70 -8.73 8.65 -6.23
N LYS A 71 -9.44 7.55 -5.92
CA LYS A 71 -10.80 7.57 -5.37
C LYS A 71 -10.83 7.26 -3.90
N ALA A 72 -10.06 6.26 -3.46
CA ALA A 72 -10.14 5.76 -2.09
C ALA A 72 -8.86 5.01 -1.73
N ILE A 73 -8.64 4.85 -0.45
CA ILE A 73 -7.50 4.09 0.06
C ILE A 73 -7.95 3.29 1.28
N ALA A 74 -7.55 2.03 1.37
CA ALA A 74 -7.75 1.20 2.54
C ALA A 74 -6.40 0.86 3.14
N ILE A 75 -6.27 1.03 4.45
CA ILE A 75 -5.04 0.76 5.20
C ILE A 75 -5.39 -0.16 6.36
N VAL A 76 -4.69 -1.28 6.46
CA VAL A 76 -4.91 -2.26 7.55
C VAL A 76 -3.61 -2.67 8.20
#